data_e57e10ce3aca9c0906af27a97155a329
#
_entry.id   e57e10ce3aca9c0906af27a97155a329
#
_cell.length_a   1.000
_cell.length_b   1.000
_cell.length_c   1.000
_cell.angle_alpha   90.00
_cell.angle_beta   90.00
_cell.angle_gamma   90.00
#
_symmetry.space_group_name_H-M   'P 1'
#
loop_
_entity.id
_entity.type
_entity.pdbx_description
1 polymer ?
#
loop_
_entity_poly.entity_id
_entity_poly.type
_entity_poly.pdbx_seq_one_letter_code
_entity_poly.pdbx_strand_id
1 'polypeptide(L)'
;FSYRYMLVDGHGNFGSVDGDEPAAMRYTEARMSKIAVEMLRDINKNTIDWQRNYDDTENEPVVLPARIPNLLVNGANGIAVGMTTNIPPHNLTEVISGLHMLMKNPDATTKDLMKVIPGPDFPTGGIIMGRGGIYRAYESGKGNIVVRAKTNIETEKSGRERIIVSEIPFMVNKAELV
;
A
#
# COMPACT_ATOMS: atom_id res chain seq x y z
N PHE A 1 -3.83 -8.76 1.92
CA PHE A 1 -4.07 -8.77 0.45
C PHE A 1 -3.95 -7.40 -0.20
N SER A 2 -4.05 -6.33 0.56
CA SER A 2 -4.05 -4.97 0.00
C SER A 2 -2.65 -4.36 -0.13
N TYR A 3 -1.61 -4.97 0.43
CA TYR A 3 -0.25 -4.45 0.33
C TYR A 3 0.41 -4.85 -0.98
N ARG A 4 1.23 -3.93 -1.52
CA ARG A 4 2.10 -4.23 -2.68
C ARG A 4 3.11 -5.33 -2.32
N TYR A 5 3.71 -5.24 -1.13
CA TYR A 5 4.58 -6.26 -0.58
C TYR A 5 4.03 -6.72 0.77
N MET A 6 3.45 -7.91 0.80
CA MET A 6 2.89 -8.48 2.02
C MET A 6 4.00 -8.76 3.04
N LEU A 7 3.77 -8.34 4.28
CA LEU A 7 4.70 -8.56 5.39
C LEU A 7 4.48 -9.93 6.06
N VAL A 8 3.31 -10.50 5.90
CA VAL A 8 2.95 -11.83 6.40
C VAL A 8 2.87 -12.81 5.24
N ASP A 9 3.59 -13.92 5.35
CA ASP A 9 3.47 -15.09 4.49
C ASP A 9 2.51 -16.06 5.16
N GLY A 10 1.29 -16.14 4.64
CA GLY A 10 0.20 -16.95 5.18
C GLY A 10 0.08 -18.30 4.47
N HIS A 11 -0.21 -19.35 5.25
CA HIS A 11 -0.55 -20.67 4.72
C HIS A 11 -1.95 -21.06 5.18
N GLY A 12 -2.80 -21.45 4.25
CA GLY A 12 -4.23 -21.70 4.47
C GLY A 12 -5.12 -20.58 3.92
N ASN A 13 -6.40 -20.59 4.30
CA ASN A 13 -7.38 -19.63 3.81
C ASN A 13 -7.40 -18.36 4.67
N PHE A 14 -6.86 -17.27 4.13
CA PHE A 14 -6.88 -15.91 4.71
C PHE A 14 -7.96 -15.00 4.10
N GLY A 15 -8.92 -15.58 3.40
CA GLY A 15 -9.90 -14.86 2.60
C GLY A 15 -9.46 -14.70 1.14
N SER A 16 -10.32 -14.15 0.31
CA SER A 16 -10.03 -13.90 -1.11
C SER A 16 -10.51 -12.54 -1.58
N VAL A 17 -10.02 -12.11 -2.75
CA VAL A 17 -10.50 -10.91 -3.44
C VAL A 17 -11.95 -11.05 -3.91
N ASP A 18 -12.44 -12.28 -4.01
CA ASP A 18 -13.84 -12.60 -4.39
C ASP A 18 -14.82 -12.44 -3.21
N GLY A 19 -14.32 -12.08 -2.02
CA GLY A 19 -15.14 -11.84 -0.83
C GLY A 19 -15.29 -13.06 0.07
N ASP A 20 -14.53 -14.15 -0.17
CA ASP A 20 -14.54 -15.30 0.72
C ASP A 20 -14.01 -14.93 2.10
N GLU A 21 -14.70 -15.37 3.13
CA GLU A 21 -14.31 -15.19 4.52
C GLU A 21 -13.05 -16.03 4.85
N PRO A 22 -12.15 -15.53 5.71
CA PRO A 22 -11.00 -16.29 6.16
C PRO A 22 -11.45 -17.48 7.02
N ALA A 23 -10.67 -18.56 6.98
CA ALA A 23 -10.88 -19.70 7.89
C ALA A 23 -10.57 -19.29 9.34
N ALA A 24 -11.09 -20.06 10.30
CA ALA A 24 -10.71 -19.89 11.69
C ALA A 24 -9.19 -20.04 11.85
N MET A 25 -8.59 -19.21 12.71
CA MET A 25 -7.11 -19.12 12.86
C MET A 25 -6.43 -20.45 13.20
N ARG A 26 -7.14 -21.41 13.79
CA ARG A 26 -6.61 -22.75 14.09
C ARG A 26 -6.30 -23.59 12.84
N TYR A 27 -6.75 -23.16 11.66
CA TYR A 27 -6.52 -23.82 10.37
C TYR A 27 -5.50 -23.07 9.50
N THR A 28 -4.91 -22.02 10.01
CA THR A 28 -3.98 -21.18 9.26
C THR A 28 -2.65 -21.09 9.99
N GLU A 29 -1.59 -20.89 9.21
CA GLU A 29 -0.24 -20.60 9.71
C GLU A 29 0.17 -19.22 9.18
N ALA A 30 0.95 -18.49 9.96
CA ALA A 30 1.50 -17.21 9.58
C ALA A 30 2.98 -17.15 9.92
N ARG A 31 3.77 -16.62 9.00
CA ARG A 31 5.19 -16.36 9.18
C ARG A 31 5.57 -15.01 8.57
N MET A 32 6.73 -14.50 8.95
CA MET A 32 7.24 -13.28 8.32
C MET A 32 7.68 -13.57 6.88
N SER A 33 7.28 -12.70 5.98
CA SER A 33 7.82 -12.69 4.62
C SER A 33 9.30 -12.25 4.63
N LYS A 34 10.02 -12.47 3.52
CA LYS A 34 11.42 -12.04 3.38
C LYS A 34 11.58 -10.54 3.57
N ILE A 35 10.65 -9.74 3.07
CA ILE A 35 10.68 -8.28 3.21
C ILE A 35 10.42 -7.85 4.65
N ALA A 36 9.57 -8.56 5.40
CA ALA A 36 9.35 -8.30 6.82
C ALA A 36 10.62 -8.56 7.66
N VAL A 37 11.39 -9.60 7.32
CA VAL A 37 12.68 -9.87 7.96
C VAL A 37 13.66 -8.71 7.73
N GLU A 38 13.69 -8.11 6.53
CA GLU A 38 14.52 -6.93 6.25
C GLU A 38 14.07 -5.68 7.04
N MET A 39 12.78 -5.57 7.36
CA MET A 39 12.27 -4.48 8.23
C MET A 39 12.81 -4.56 9.65
N LEU A 40 13.16 -5.75 10.13
CA LEU A 40 13.64 -6.01 11.49
C LEU A 40 15.16 -6.15 11.59
N ARG A 41 15.89 -6.18 10.46
CA ARG A 41 17.28 -6.63 10.39
C ARG A 41 18.25 -5.94 11.36
N ASP A 42 18.06 -4.66 11.63
CA ASP A 42 18.96 -3.90 12.49
C ASP A 42 18.35 -3.58 13.88
N ILE A 43 17.31 -4.30 14.30
CA ILE A 43 16.57 -4.04 15.54
C ILE A 43 17.45 -4.10 16.81
N ASN A 44 18.48 -4.94 16.81
CA ASN A 44 19.40 -5.12 17.93
C ASN A 44 20.61 -4.16 17.90
N LYS A 45 20.64 -3.18 16.99
CA LYS A 45 21.78 -2.30 16.78
C LYS A 45 21.58 -0.88 17.33
N ASN A 46 20.71 -0.70 18.30
CA ASN A 46 20.37 0.60 18.89
C ASN A 46 19.92 1.63 17.83
N THR A 47 19.08 1.17 16.92
CA THR A 47 18.55 1.96 15.79
C THR A 47 17.18 2.57 16.07
N ILE A 48 16.53 2.17 17.17
CA ILE A 48 15.14 2.51 17.51
C ILE A 48 15.01 2.67 19.02
N ASP A 49 13.96 3.38 19.42
CA ASP A 49 13.55 3.48 20.82
C ASP A 49 12.64 2.31 21.20
N TRP A 50 12.67 1.95 22.49
CA TRP A 50 11.89 0.88 23.09
C TRP A 50 10.97 1.42 24.15
N GLN A 51 9.79 0.84 24.29
CA GLN A 51 8.82 1.12 25.32
C GLN A 51 8.31 -0.17 25.97
N ARG A 52 7.64 -0.05 27.12
CA ARG A 52 6.95 -1.20 27.72
C ARG A 52 5.71 -1.52 26.90
N ASN A 53 5.41 -2.82 26.80
CA ASN A 53 4.16 -3.29 26.22
C ASN A 53 2.98 -3.00 27.16
N TYR A 54 1.76 -3.36 26.74
CA TYR A 54 0.51 -3.04 27.45
C TYR A 54 0.48 -3.47 28.93
N ASP A 55 1.07 -4.60 29.28
CA ASP A 55 1.05 -5.18 30.64
C ASP A 55 2.40 -5.05 31.38
N ASP A 56 3.31 -4.25 30.89
CA ASP A 56 4.65 -4.01 31.44
C ASP A 56 5.53 -5.26 31.59
N THR A 57 5.19 -6.37 30.91
CA THR A 57 5.94 -7.61 31.01
C THR A 57 7.16 -7.65 30.10
N GLU A 58 7.07 -7.03 28.94
CA GLU A 58 8.10 -7.04 27.88
C GLU A 58 8.38 -5.65 27.34
N ASN A 59 9.48 -5.51 26.61
CA ASN A 59 9.77 -4.31 25.84
C ASN A 59 9.38 -4.52 24.37
N GLU A 60 8.77 -3.50 23.77
CA GLU A 60 8.44 -3.48 22.37
C GLU A 60 9.08 -2.27 21.66
N PRO A 61 9.42 -2.38 20.37
CA PRO A 61 9.93 -1.25 19.63
C PRO A 61 8.85 -0.19 19.40
N VAL A 62 9.18 1.08 19.59
CA VAL A 62 8.25 2.19 19.29
C VAL A 62 7.96 2.25 17.79
N VAL A 63 9.00 2.03 16.97
CA VAL A 63 8.92 1.87 15.50
C VAL A 63 9.91 0.80 15.06
N LEU A 64 9.67 0.20 13.89
CA LEU A 64 10.63 -0.74 13.32
C LEU A 64 11.79 0.00 12.64
N PRO A 65 13.00 -0.60 12.56
CA PRO A 65 14.16 0.00 11.90
C PRO A 65 13.92 0.35 10.42
N ALA A 66 13.10 -0.43 9.74
CA ALA A 66 12.57 -0.22 8.40
C ALA A 66 13.65 0.16 7.36
N ARG A 67 14.46 -0.79 6.92
CA ARG A 67 15.46 -0.59 5.84
C ARG A 67 14.87 -0.26 4.48
N ILE A 68 13.55 -0.36 4.33
CA ILE A 68 12.80 -0.17 3.10
C ILE A 68 11.83 0.99 3.35
N PRO A 69 11.57 1.87 2.38
CA PRO A 69 10.62 2.98 2.51
C PRO A 69 9.16 2.48 2.50
N ASN A 70 8.84 1.61 3.47
CA ASN A 70 7.59 0.85 3.54
C ASN A 70 6.34 1.74 3.56
N LEU A 71 6.39 2.89 4.22
CA LEU A 71 5.25 3.81 4.31
C LEU A 71 4.75 4.26 2.93
N LEU A 72 5.66 4.57 2.02
CA LEU A 72 5.29 4.97 0.66
C LEU A 72 5.01 3.78 -0.24
N VAL A 73 5.78 2.71 -0.11
CA VAL A 73 5.68 1.56 -1.01
C VAL A 73 4.39 0.76 -0.77
N ASN A 74 4.06 0.47 0.47
CA ASN A 74 2.82 -0.22 0.83
C ASN A 74 1.65 0.72 1.12
N GLY A 75 1.92 2.00 1.36
CA GLY A 75 0.92 2.92 1.86
C GLY A 75 0.56 2.66 3.33
N ALA A 76 -0.40 3.40 3.83
CA ALA A 76 -0.94 3.22 5.17
C ALA A 76 -2.39 3.69 5.22
N ASN A 77 -3.22 2.97 5.95
CA ASN A 77 -4.58 3.36 6.25
C ASN A 77 -4.81 3.20 7.76
N GLY A 78 -5.32 4.24 8.40
CA GLY A 78 -5.54 4.22 9.84
C GLY A 78 -6.57 5.23 10.28
N ILE A 79 -7.33 4.85 11.32
CA ILE A 79 -8.35 5.68 11.94
C ILE A 79 -7.93 5.91 13.38
N ALA A 80 -7.74 7.17 13.75
CA ALA A 80 -7.45 7.61 15.10
C ALA A 80 -8.59 8.51 15.64
N VAL A 81 -8.53 8.89 16.90
CA VAL A 81 -9.49 9.85 17.44
C VAL A 81 -9.23 11.23 16.85
N GLY A 82 -10.23 11.76 16.16
CA GLY A 82 -10.18 13.11 15.56
C GLY A 82 -9.38 13.23 14.25
N MET A 83 -8.73 12.15 13.77
CA MET A 83 -8.00 12.18 12.50
C MET A 83 -7.93 10.80 11.84
N THR A 84 -7.73 10.80 10.53
CA THR A 84 -7.50 9.59 9.73
C THR A 84 -6.31 9.78 8.81
N THR A 85 -5.66 8.68 8.41
CA THR A 85 -4.67 8.68 7.35
C THR A 85 -5.06 7.70 6.25
N ASN A 86 -4.76 8.03 5.01
CA ASN A 86 -4.93 7.16 3.87
C ASN A 86 -3.86 7.46 2.82
N ILE A 87 -2.69 6.84 3.01
CA ILE A 87 -1.53 7.00 2.14
C ILE A 87 -1.58 5.89 1.09
N PRO A 88 -1.67 6.19 -0.20
CA PRO A 88 -1.69 5.18 -1.24
C PRO A 88 -0.31 4.54 -1.43
N PRO A 89 -0.24 3.30 -1.96
CA PRO A 89 1.02 2.66 -2.31
C PRO A 89 1.69 3.32 -3.51
N HIS A 90 3.02 3.19 -3.59
CA HIS A 90 3.86 3.75 -4.65
C HIS A 90 4.81 2.69 -5.22
N ASN A 91 5.31 2.94 -6.42
CA ASN A 91 6.30 2.10 -7.06
C ASN A 91 7.65 2.19 -6.34
N LEU A 92 8.23 1.04 -5.97
CA LEU A 92 9.51 0.98 -5.24
C LEU A 92 10.65 1.65 -6.01
N THR A 93 10.76 1.43 -7.31
CA THR A 93 11.83 1.99 -8.14
C THR A 93 11.72 3.52 -8.21
N GLU A 94 10.50 4.04 -8.32
CA GLU A 94 10.25 5.49 -8.31
C GLU A 94 10.60 6.10 -6.95
N VAL A 95 10.19 5.46 -5.85
CA VAL A 95 10.53 5.93 -4.48
C VAL A 95 12.03 5.93 -4.26
N ILE A 96 12.76 4.89 -4.68
CA ILE A 96 14.23 4.84 -4.60
C ILE A 96 14.85 5.95 -5.47
N SER A 97 14.31 6.23 -6.65
CA SER A 97 14.77 7.33 -7.49
C SER A 97 14.58 8.70 -6.82
N GLY A 98 13.46 8.88 -6.10
CA GLY A 98 13.22 10.07 -5.27
C GLY A 98 14.23 10.21 -4.14
N LEU A 99 14.54 9.12 -3.43
CA LEU A 99 15.59 9.11 -2.39
C LEU A 99 16.96 9.48 -2.97
N HIS A 100 17.34 8.92 -4.12
CA HIS A 100 18.58 9.29 -4.80
C HIS A 100 18.62 10.76 -5.22
N MET A 101 17.48 11.32 -5.63
CA MET A 101 17.36 12.75 -5.94
C MET A 101 17.59 13.61 -4.70
N LEU A 102 16.96 13.29 -3.57
CA LEU A 102 17.16 14.01 -2.29
C LEU A 102 18.58 13.90 -1.76
N MET A 103 19.25 12.76 -1.92
CA MET A 103 20.67 12.61 -1.54
C MET A 103 21.58 13.53 -2.35
N LYS A 104 21.24 13.78 -3.62
CA LYS A 104 22.04 14.69 -4.50
C LYS A 104 21.65 16.14 -4.32
N ASN A 105 20.41 16.43 -4.02
CA ASN A 105 19.85 17.75 -3.82
C ASN A 105 18.85 17.73 -2.66
N PRO A 106 19.29 17.98 -1.40
CA PRO A 106 18.42 17.99 -0.22
C PRO A 106 17.29 19.03 -0.29
N ASP A 107 17.47 20.10 -1.08
CA ASP A 107 16.49 21.17 -1.26
C ASP A 107 15.49 20.91 -2.39
N ALA A 108 15.45 19.67 -2.92
CA ALA A 108 14.51 19.30 -3.99
C ALA A 108 13.07 19.54 -3.53
N THR A 109 12.31 20.24 -4.35
CA THR A 109 10.90 20.56 -4.09
C THR A 109 9.98 19.37 -4.38
N THR A 110 8.74 19.42 -3.87
CA THR A 110 7.70 18.44 -4.22
C THR A 110 7.55 18.30 -5.74
N LYS A 111 7.61 19.40 -6.48
CA LYS A 111 7.55 19.40 -7.96
C LYS A 111 8.72 18.63 -8.59
N ASP A 112 9.90 18.75 -8.01
CA ASP A 112 11.07 18.03 -8.51
C ASP A 112 10.94 16.53 -8.25
N LEU A 113 10.52 16.15 -7.05
CA LEU A 113 10.26 14.75 -6.71
C LEU A 113 9.16 14.12 -7.58
N MET A 114 8.14 14.86 -7.93
CA MET A 114 7.07 14.39 -8.83
C MET A 114 7.54 14.11 -10.28
N LYS A 115 8.75 14.51 -10.66
CA LYS A 115 9.35 14.11 -11.95
C LYS A 115 9.75 12.65 -11.96
N VAL A 116 10.07 12.07 -10.79
CA VAL A 116 10.49 10.68 -10.61
C VAL A 116 9.47 9.83 -9.84
N ILE A 117 8.60 10.47 -9.03
CA ILE A 117 7.45 9.84 -8.36
C ILE A 117 6.18 10.55 -8.85
N PRO A 118 5.68 10.21 -10.03
CA PRO A 118 4.58 10.95 -10.65
C PRO A 118 3.24 10.79 -9.95
N GLY A 119 3.08 9.75 -9.13
CA GLY A 119 1.85 9.46 -8.40
C GLY A 119 1.84 8.10 -7.74
N PRO A 120 0.72 7.74 -7.11
CA PRO A 120 0.50 6.40 -6.60
C PRO A 120 0.57 5.33 -7.69
N ASP A 121 0.96 4.12 -7.27
CA ASP A 121 1.01 2.94 -8.11
C ASP A 121 0.30 1.79 -7.38
N PHE A 122 -0.90 1.46 -7.83
CA PHE A 122 -1.77 0.50 -7.15
C PHE A 122 -1.50 -0.94 -7.60
N PRO A 123 -1.43 -1.93 -6.66
CA PRO A 123 -1.19 -3.34 -7.00
C PRO A 123 -2.24 -3.93 -7.94
N THR A 124 -3.47 -3.43 -7.88
CA THR A 124 -4.60 -3.89 -8.69
C THR A 124 -4.75 -3.16 -10.03
N GLY A 125 -3.86 -2.18 -10.29
CA GLY A 125 -3.93 -1.35 -11.50
C GLY A 125 -5.02 -0.28 -11.42
N GLY A 126 -5.68 -0.05 -12.55
CA GLY A 126 -6.69 1.00 -12.71
C GLY A 126 -6.14 2.28 -13.34
N ILE A 127 -7.00 3.25 -13.54
CA ILE A 127 -6.68 4.51 -14.20
C ILE A 127 -6.92 5.66 -13.23
N ILE A 128 -5.87 6.41 -12.89
CA ILE A 128 -6.00 7.63 -12.08
C ILE A 128 -6.55 8.76 -12.94
N MET A 129 -7.63 9.37 -12.47
CA MET A 129 -8.35 10.42 -13.19
C MET A 129 -7.78 11.81 -12.87
N GLY A 130 -6.76 12.19 -13.64
CA GLY A 130 -6.11 13.50 -13.54
C GLY A 130 -5.03 13.60 -12.45
N ARG A 131 -4.17 14.61 -12.55
CA ARG A 131 -3.01 14.80 -11.67
C ARG A 131 -3.23 15.82 -10.55
N GLY A 132 -4.26 16.64 -10.63
CA GLY A 132 -4.48 17.74 -9.67
C GLY A 132 -4.68 17.27 -8.23
N GLY A 133 -5.35 16.11 -8.04
CA GLY A 133 -5.52 15.48 -6.72
C GLY A 133 -4.21 14.98 -6.14
N ILE A 134 -3.35 14.37 -6.98
CA ILE A 134 -2.02 13.89 -6.58
C ILE A 134 -1.16 15.06 -6.12
N TYR A 135 -1.09 16.13 -6.93
CA TYR A 135 -0.31 17.31 -6.59
C TYR A 135 -0.74 17.93 -5.25
N ARG A 136 -2.05 18.10 -5.04
CA ARG A 136 -2.57 18.61 -3.76
C ARG A 136 -2.23 17.69 -2.60
N ALA A 137 -2.38 16.37 -2.78
CA ALA A 137 -2.05 15.39 -1.74
C ALA A 137 -0.57 15.48 -1.32
N TYR A 138 0.34 15.57 -2.28
CA TYR A 138 1.78 15.62 -2.00
C TYR A 138 2.21 16.97 -1.41
N GLU A 139 1.62 18.07 -1.84
CA GLU A 139 1.99 19.40 -1.38
C GLU A 139 1.40 19.76 -0.01
N SER A 140 0.14 19.40 0.23
CA SER A 140 -0.59 19.81 1.44
C SER A 140 -0.94 18.67 2.40
N GLY A 141 -0.66 17.41 2.02
CA GLY A 141 -1.11 16.23 2.75
C GLY A 141 -2.59 15.93 2.58
N LYS A 142 -3.33 16.70 1.77
CA LYS A 142 -4.77 16.52 1.53
C LYS A 142 -5.08 16.60 0.04
N GLY A 143 -5.57 15.51 -0.53
CA GLY A 143 -5.96 15.43 -1.93
C GLY A 143 -6.96 14.32 -2.17
N ASN A 144 -7.78 14.49 -3.19
CA ASN A 144 -8.70 13.45 -3.65
C ASN A 144 -8.14 12.85 -4.94
N ILE A 145 -7.86 11.55 -4.89
CA ILE A 145 -7.32 10.77 -6.02
C ILE A 145 -8.42 9.82 -6.46
N VAL A 146 -8.99 10.07 -7.63
CA VAL A 146 -10.04 9.23 -8.20
C VAL A 146 -9.43 8.18 -9.08
N VAL A 147 -9.76 6.91 -8.82
CA VAL A 147 -9.30 5.76 -9.60
C VAL A 147 -10.48 5.09 -10.28
N ARG A 148 -10.35 4.78 -11.56
CA ARG A 148 -11.35 4.03 -12.34
C ARG A 148 -10.83 2.64 -12.66
N ALA A 149 -11.75 1.69 -12.73
CA ALA A 149 -11.50 0.38 -13.30
C ALA A 149 -11.11 0.48 -14.78
N LYS A 150 -10.31 -0.46 -15.26
CA LYS A 150 -10.07 -0.64 -16.69
C LYS A 150 -11.07 -1.64 -17.22
N THR A 151 -11.93 -1.18 -18.11
CA THR A 151 -13.06 -1.95 -18.62
C THR A 151 -13.02 -2.05 -20.14
N ASN A 152 -13.55 -3.15 -20.67
CA ASN A 152 -13.80 -3.35 -22.08
C ASN A 152 -15.21 -3.95 -22.26
N ILE A 153 -15.89 -3.60 -23.34
CA ILE A 153 -17.19 -4.16 -23.70
C ILE A 153 -16.98 -5.19 -24.81
N GLU A 154 -17.42 -6.41 -24.56
CA GLU A 154 -17.39 -7.49 -25.52
C GLU A 154 -18.80 -7.87 -25.93
N THR A 155 -19.04 -7.96 -27.25
CA THR A 155 -20.31 -8.41 -27.80
C THR A 155 -20.20 -9.86 -28.25
N GLU A 156 -21.02 -10.72 -27.68
CA GLU A 156 -21.11 -12.14 -28.07
C GLU A 156 -21.77 -12.29 -29.43
N LYS A 157 -21.57 -13.44 -30.06
CA LYS A 157 -22.28 -13.82 -31.32
C LYS A 157 -23.79 -13.80 -31.20
N SER A 158 -24.32 -13.94 -29.99
CA SER A 158 -25.74 -13.86 -29.63
C SER A 158 -26.31 -12.45 -29.63
N GLY A 159 -25.45 -11.42 -29.75
CA GLY A 159 -25.79 -9.98 -29.59
C GLY A 159 -25.86 -9.53 -28.13
N ARG A 160 -25.50 -10.37 -27.15
CA ARG A 160 -25.37 -9.97 -25.75
C ARG A 160 -24.06 -9.24 -25.55
N GLU A 161 -24.09 -8.19 -24.73
CA GLU A 161 -22.89 -7.44 -24.33
C GLU A 161 -22.47 -7.83 -22.91
N ARG A 162 -21.14 -7.90 -22.71
CA ARG A 162 -20.50 -8.12 -21.41
C ARG A 162 -19.52 -7.01 -21.14
N ILE A 163 -19.51 -6.52 -19.90
CA ILE A 163 -18.48 -5.59 -19.42
C ILE A 163 -17.39 -6.42 -18.77
N ILE A 164 -16.20 -6.42 -19.36
CA ILE A 164 -15.01 -7.07 -18.80
C ILE A 164 -14.21 -6.04 -18.02
N VAL A 165 -14.05 -6.29 -16.72
CA VAL A 165 -13.21 -5.47 -15.84
C VAL A 165 -11.86 -6.17 -15.70
N SER A 166 -10.83 -5.64 -16.36
CA SER A 166 -9.47 -6.22 -16.36
C SER A 166 -8.60 -5.73 -15.21
N GLU A 167 -8.88 -4.53 -14.70
CA GLU A 167 -8.21 -3.94 -13.54
C GLU A 167 -9.27 -3.30 -12.64
N ILE A 168 -9.21 -3.60 -11.34
CA ILE A 168 -10.15 -3.10 -10.34
C ILE A 168 -9.50 -1.98 -9.52
N PRO A 169 -10.20 -0.90 -9.15
CA PRO A 169 -9.65 0.11 -8.26
C PRO A 169 -9.20 -0.49 -6.93
N PHE A 170 -8.10 0.03 -6.40
CA PHE A 170 -7.50 -0.46 -5.16
C PHE A 170 -8.50 -0.41 -3.99
N MET A 171 -8.54 -1.47 -3.18
CA MET A 171 -9.45 -1.64 -2.02
C MET A 171 -10.96 -1.73 -2.36
N VAL A 172 -11.31 -1.86 -3.62
CA VAL A 172 -12.71 -2.13 -4.00
C VAL A 172 -13.00 -3.62 -3.86
N ASN A 173 -14.13 -3.95 -3.21
CA ASN A 173 -14.60 -5.33 -3.11
C ASN A 173 -15.12 -5.79 -4.48
N LYS A 174 -14.55 -6.86 -5.01
CA LYS A 174 -14.92 -7.40 -6.33
C LYS A 174 -16.35 -7.92 -6.35
N ALA A 175 -16.81 -8.57 -5.28
CA ALA A 175 -18.17 -9.12 -5.20
C ALA A 175 -19.25 -8.02 -5.15
N GLU A 176 -18.93 -6.83 -4.63
CA GLU A 176 -19.84 -5.69 -4.61
C GLU A 176 -19.84 -4.90 -5.93
N LEU A 177 -18.81 -5.09 -6.75
CA LEU A 177 -18.69 -4.42 -8.04
C LEU A 177 -19.59 -5.05 -9.11
N VAL A 178 -19.86 -6.33 -9.02
CA VAL A 178 -20.64 -7.14 -9.97
C VAL A 178 -22.11 -7.18 -9.58
#